data_1eba98ad95dca14f26cfc22e2b3491de
#
_entry.id   1eba98ad95dca14f26cfc22e2b3491de
#
_cell.length_a   1.000
_cell.length_b   1.000
_cell.length_c   1.000
_cell.angle_alpha   90.00
_cell.angle_beta   90.00
_cell.angle_gamma   90.00
#
_symmetry.space_group_name_H-M   'P 1'
#
loop_
_entity.id
_entity.type
_entity.pdbx_description
1 polymer ?
#
loop_
_entity_poly.entity_id
_entity_poly.type
_entity_poly.pdbx_seq_one_letter_code
_entity_poly.pdbx_strand_id
1 'polypeptide(L)'
;MGQLATLPKPQVDLDTAPVRAARPSDGKLGRQVQVEIVRGEPSAELDTDWRDLLLRADEPNVFMQPRVLRATAPDRRFVTLLAWDRGDEGRRLCGFWAFSIGTPNLSMLPITVLCAPATAHVYLSAPVVDRDCLEAVLHGMLDAITEAPDLPKFIALESMPGAGATYDALMRVLAERKSRYFHLDAKNRPILMPAANRAGYLENALSSSTRKKLRQHRRRLGEKGRLQTTVVRGAADVRRAFEAFLALELKGWKGRRGTALSSDASEAAFTRAMVAALAQAGDASIYALELDGRPVSMQVVLRAGAAAFTWKTAYDEALSDFSPGVLLFEDYSKALLADPEIAFADSCAYDDSGYMAAWTERKLVIDLWIDPRRGGSCMFSAIARLQKAYLPLRETAKKAYLASATALTRLRNAVMPEQNIAKYGADVRPSAGRFVRAF
;
A
#
# COMPACT_ATOMS: atom_id res chain seq x y z
N MET A 1 1.43 24.97 22.02
CA MET A 1 2.24 23.81 21.61
C MET A 1 2.13 22.76 22.71
N GLY A 2 1.19 21.85 22.61
CA GLY A 2 1.04 20.73 23.54
C GLY A 2 1.70 19.51 22.91
N GLN A 3 2.73 18.97 23.54
CA GLN A 3 3.35 17.71 23.16
C GLN A 3 2.31 16.60 23.32
N LEU A 4 1.91 16.00 22.22
CA LEU A 4 1.23 14.70 22.22
C LEU A 4 2.27 13.67 22.66
N ALA A 5 2.07 13.09 23.85
CA ALA A 5 2.87 11.99 24.35
C ALA A 5 2.79 10.83 23.35
N THR A 6 3.93 10.47 22.77
CA THR A 6 4.09 9.25 21.98
C THR A 6 3.98 8.07 22.94
N LEU A 7 2.88 7.34 22.84
CA LEU A 7 2.76 6.03 23.49
C LEU A 7 3.88 5.11 22.96
N PRO A 8 4.49 4.27 23.81
CA PRO A 8 5.49 3.32 23.35
C PRO A 8 4.84 2.37 22.35
N LYS A 9 5.54 2.13 21.23
CA LYS A 9 5.13 1.12 20.25
C LYS A 9 5.01 -0.23 20.97
N PRO A 10 3.89 -0.95 20.84
CA PRO A 10 3.82 -2.30 21.36
C PRO A 10 4.89 -3.12 20.63
N GLN A 11 5.85 -3.65 21.36
CA GLN A 11 6.73 -4.71 20.89
C GLN A 11 5.87 -5.95 20.73
N VAL A 12 5.42 -6.22 19.52
CA VAL A 12 4.78 -7.49 19.20
C VAL A 12 5.93 -8.50 19.07
N ASP A 13 5.99 -9.43 20.03
CA ASP A 13 6.91 -10.56 19.99
C ASP A 13 6.43 -11.52 18.90
N LEU A 14 6.95 -11.38 17.70
CA LEU A 14 6.51 -12.09 16.50
C LEU A 14 6.98 -13.56 16.48
N ASP A 15 7.90 -13.93 17.38
CA ASP A 15 8.44 -15.31 17.46
C ASP A 15 7.60 -16.22 18.39
N THR A 16 6.65 -15.70 19.15
CA THR A 16 5.92 -16.46 20.21
C THR A 16 4.40 -16.41 20.16
N ALA A 17 3.79 -15.87 19.11
CA ALA A 17 2.33 -15.92 18.99
C ALA A 17 1.88 -17.38 18.80
N PRO A 18 1.14 -18.00 19.76
CA PRO A 18 0.65 -19.35 19.59
C PRO A 18 -0.35 -19.36 18.44
N VAL A 19 -0.04 -20.14 17.41
CA VAL A 19 -1.02 -20.49 16.37
C VAL A 19 -2.18 -21.19 17.10
N ARG A 20 -3.27 -20.47 17.30
CA ARG A 20 -4.50 -21.08 17.79
C ARG A 20 -4.92 -22.10 16.75
N ALA A 21 -4.81 -23.38 17.09
CA ALA A 21 -5.29 -24.47 16.26
C ALA A 21 -6.78 -24.28 15.98
N ALA A 22 -7.09 -23.68 14.83
CA ALA A 22 -8.43 -23.71 14.28
C ALA A 22 -8.71 -25.16 13.90
N ARG A 23 -9.92 -25.66 14.25
CA ARG A 23 -10.37 -27.00 13.83
C ARG A 23 -10.23 -27.10 12.31
N PRO A 24 -9.75 -28.25 11.79
CA PRO A 24 -9.75 -28.49 10.37
C PRO A 24 -11.19 -28.31 9.84
N SER A 25 -11.40 -27.38 8.93
CA SER A 25 -12.61 -27.35 8.14
C SER A 25 -12.58 -28.61 7.28
N ASP A 26 -13.62 -29.43 7.34
CA ASP A 26 -13.80 -30.59 6.47
C ASP A 26 -13.73 -30.14 5.00
N GLY A 27 -12.50 -30.15 4.46
CA GLY A 27 -12.22 -29.81 3.08
C GLY A 27 -12.87 -30.86 2.20
N LYS A 28 -13.80 -30.43 1.35
CA LYS A 28 -14.31 -31.25 0.25
C LYS A 28 -13.14 -31.85 -0.51
N LEU A 29 -13.11 -33.17 -0.59
CA LEU A 29 -12.09 -33.95 -1.28
C LEU A 29 -11.71 -33.37 -2.64
N GLY A 30 -10.39 -33.15 -2.84
CA GLY A 30 -9.74 -33.36 -4.12
C GLY A 30 -9.95 -32.31 -5.21
N ARG A 31 -10.01 -30.99 -4.91
CA ARG A 31 -9.84 -29.99 -5.98
C ARG A 31 -8.42 -30.05 -6.51
N GLN A 32 -8.28 -30.40 -7.80
CA GLN A 32 -6.99 -30.45 -8.46
C GLN A 32 -6.60 -29.05 -8.93
N VAL A 33 -5.81 -28.35 -8.12
CA VAL A 33 -5.27 -27.03 -8.46
C VAL A 33 -4.04 -27.20 -9.36
N GLN A 34 -4.08 -26.62 -10.55
CA GLN A 34 -2.95 -26.52 -11.46
C GLN A 34 -2.43 -25.10 -11.48
N VAL A 35 -1.11 -24.92 -11.28
CA VAL A 35 -0.47 -23.60 -11.32
C VAL A 35 0.26 -23.39 -12.65
N GLU A 36 -0.05 -22.28 -13.30
CA GLU A 36 0.59 -21.79 -14.51
C GLU A 36 1.50 -20.61 -14.16
N ILE A 37 2.72 -20.61 -14.68
CA ILE A 37 3.68 -19.52 -14.53
C ILE A 37 3.67 -18.69 -15.80
N VAL A 38 3.17 -17.47 -15.73
CA VAL A 38 3.20 -16.50 -16.83
C VAL A 38 4.39 -15.56 -16.63
N ARG A 39 5.24 -15.47 -17.64
CA ARG A 39 6.38 -14.55 -17.65
C ARG A 39 6.04 -13.35 -18.52
N GLY A 40 6.18 -12.16 -17.95
CA GLY A 40 5.76 -10.92 -18.59
C GLY A 40 4.33 -10.51 -18.26
N GLU A 41 3.73 -9.72 -19.13
CA GLU A 41 2.41 -9.14 -18.91
C GLU A 41 1.29 -10.19 -18.94
N PRO A 42 0.34 -10.16 -17.98
CA PRO A 42 -0.81 -11.04 -18.02
C PRO A 42 -1.75 -10.65 -19.17
N SER A 43 -2.35 -11.66 -19.85
CA SER A 43 -3.29 -11.45 -20.95
C SER A 43 -4.51 -10.63 -20.53
N ALA A 44 -5.09 -9.87 -21.46
CA ALA A 44 -6.33 -9.13 -21.25
C ALA A 44 -7.54 -10.08 -21.05
N GLU A 45 -7.47 -11.28 -21.54
CA GLU A 45 -8.51 -12.31 -21.38
C GLU A 45 -8.74 -12.67 -19.91
N LEU A 46 -7.68 -12.57 -19.08
CA LEU A 46 -7.76 -12.76 -17.62
C LEU A 46 -8.67 -11.76 -16.88
N ASP A 47 -9.07 -10.67 -17.51
CA ASP A 47 -9.88 -9.67 -16.84
C ASP A 47 -11.27 -10.20 -16.42
N THR A 48 -11.82 -11.16 -17.15
CA THR A 48 -13.09 -11.81 -16.79
C THR A 48 -12.91 -12.78 -15.64
N ASP A 49 -11.91 -13.67 -15.74
CA ASP A 49 -11.57 -14.64 -14.69
C ASP A 49 -11.18 -13.95 -13.40
N TRP A 50 -10.47 -12.81 -13.51
CA TRP A 50 -10.11 -11.97 -12.38
C TRP A 50 -11.33 -11.42 -11.64
N ARG A 51 -12.34 -10.91 -12.36
CA ARG A 51 -13.56 -10.39 -11.73
C ARG A 51 -14.31 -11.47 -10.99
N ASP A 52 -14.41 -12.66 -11.58
CA ASP A 52 -15.02 -13.82 -10.95
C ASP A 52 -14.23 -14.25 -9.69
N LEU A 53 -12.91 -14.29 -9.76
CA LEU A 53 -12.06 -14.58 -8.60
C LEU A 53 -12.26 -13.55 -7.48
N LEU A 54 -12.33 -12.25 -7.78
CA LEU A 54 -12.52 -11.19 -6.78
C LEU A 54 -13.80 -11.36 -5.95
N LEU A 55 -14.87 -11.89 -6.53
CA LEU A 55 -16.13 -12.15 -5.81
C LEU A 55 -15.98 -13.25 -4.75
N ARG A 56 -15.00 -14.13 -4.93
CA ARG A 56 -14.73 -15.28 -4.08
C ARG A 56 -13.45 -15.14 -3.24
N ALA A 57 -12.70 -14.09 -3.49
CA ALA A 57 -11.43 -13.85 -2.79
C ALA A 57 -11.63 -13.67 -1.29
N ASP A 58 -10.70 -14.23 -0.51
CA ASP A 58 -10.60 -13.96 0.93
C ASP A 58 -10.04 -12.56 1.19
N GLU A 59 -8.94 -12.21 0.53
CA GLU A 59 -8.26 -10.91 0.64
C GLU A 59 -8.29 -10.19 -0.71
N PRO A 60 -9.21 -9.22 -0.92
CA PRO A 60 -9.21 -8.38 -2.12
C PRO A 60 -7.98 -7.49 -2.19
N ASN A 61 -7.31 -7.47 -3.35
CA ASN A 61 -6.08 -6.70 -3.54
C ASN A 61 -6.07 -6.01 -4.91
N VAL A 62 -6.36 -4.71 -4.93
CA VAL A 62 -6.40 -3.91 -6.17
C VAL A 62 -5.04 -3.89 -6.87
N PHE A 63 -3.95 -4.02 -6.13
CA PHE A 63 -2.60 -3.96 -6.66
C PHE A 63 -2.14 -5.24 -7.36
N MET A 64 -2.88 -6.35 -7.18
CA MET A 64 -2.68 -7.60 -7.92
C MET A 64 -3.53 -7.66 -9.20
N GLN A 65 -4.29 -6.62 -9.51
CA GLN A 65 -5.17 -6.61 -10.69
C GLN A 65 -4.33 -6.74 -11.99
N PRO A 66 -4.69 -7.64 -12.93
CA PRO A 66 -3.94 -7.82 -14.19
C PRO A 66 -3.73 -6.52 -14.95
N ARG A 67 -4.70 -5.60 -14.91
CA ARG A 67 -4.62 -4.27 -15.55
C ARG A 67 -3.55 -3.37 -14.93
N VAL A 68 -3.31 -3.49 -13.62
CA VAL A 68 -2.24 -2.76 -12.93
C VAL A 68 -0.87 -3.26 -13.38
N LEU A 69 -0.73 -4.57 -13.57
CA LEU A 69 0.51 -5.16 -14.05
C LEU A 69 0.80 -4.78 -15.51
N ARG A 70 -0.22 -4.78 -16.38
CA ARG A 70 -0.08 -4.32 -17.77
C ARG A 70 0.23 -2.82 -17.93
N ALA A 71 -0.06 -2.03 -16.89
CA ALA A 71 0.30 -0.61 -16.87
C ALA A 71 1.80 -0.36 -16.63
N THR A 72 2.56 -1.39 -16.25
CA THR A 72 3.99 -1.26 -15.95
C THR A 72 4.85 -1.22 -17.21
N ALA A 73 6.05 -0.67 -17.07
CA ALA A 73 6.99 -0.60 -18.18
C ALA A 73 7.41 -2.02 -18.64
N PRO A 74 7.52 -2.25 -19.97
CA PRO A 74 7.75 -3.57 -20.53
C PRO A 74 9.13 -4.16 -20.22
N ASP A 75 10.07 -3.38 -19.70
CA ASP A 75 11.43 -3.80 -19.32
C ASP A 75 11.48 -4.50 -17.94
N ARG A 76 10.42 -4.43 -17.15
CA ARG A 76 10.36 -5.10 -15.84
C ARG A 76 10.09 -6.59 -16.00
N ARG A 77 10.93 -7.40 -15.34
CA ARG A 77 10.75 -8.85 -15.28
C ARG A 77 9.64 -9.18 -14.29
N PHE A 78 8.45 -9.46 -14.81
CA PHE A 78 7.32 -9.95 -14.02
C PHE A 78 7.17 -11.45 -14.13
N VAL A 79 6.69 -12.03 -13.05
CA VAL A 79 6.21 -13.40 -12.99
C VAL A 79 4.85 -13.38 -12.32
N THR A 80 3.87 -13.97 -12.96
CA THR A 80 2.53 -14.15 -12.42
C THR A 80 2.23 -15.63 -12.28
N LEU A 81 1.78 -16.04 -11.10
CA LEU A 81 1.28 -17.37 -10.83
C LEU A 81 -0.24 -17.36 -10.93
N LEU A 82 -0.78 -18.17 -11.81
CA LEU A 82 -2.21 -18.39 -12.02
C LEU A 82 -2.57 -19.79 -11.52
N ALA A 83 -3.37 -19.88 -10.46
CA ALA A 83 -3.86 -21.15 -9.97
C ALA A 83 -5.26 -21.40 -10.54
N TRP A 84 -5.42 -22.54 -11.16
CA TRP A 84 -6.64 -22.95 -11.84
C TRP A 84 -7.24 -24.20 -11.19
N ASP A 85 -8.51 -24.13 -10.87
CA ASP A 85 -9.31 -25.30 -10.50
C ASP A 85 -9.84 -25.96 -11.78
N ARG A 86 -9.61 -27.25 -11.93
CA ARG A 86 -10.13 -28.07 -13.01
C ARG A 86 -11.31 -28.91 -12.48
N GLY A 87 -12.44 -28.26 -12.28
CA GLY A 87 -13.68 -28.93 -11.95
C GLY A 87 -14.42 -29.45 -13.21
N ASP A 88 -15.51 -30.16 -12.96
CA ASP A 88 -16.37 -30.73 -14.03
C ASP A 88 -16.99 -29.65 -14.94
N GLU A 89 -17.09 -28.41 -14.47
CA GLU A 89 -17.64 -27.26 -15.18
C GLU A 89 -16.59 -26.48 -16.00
N GLY A 90 -15.34 -26.95 -16.05
CA GLY A 90 -14.26 -26.32 -16.80
C GLY A 90 -13.17 -25.70 -15.93
N ARG A 91 -12.31 -24.91 -16.56
CA ARG A 91 -11.17 -24.24 -15.92
C ARG A 91 -11.62 -22.94 -15.25
N ARG A 92 -11.39 -22.78 -13.96
CA ARG A 92 -11.74 -21.59 -13.18
C ARG A 92 -10.52 -21.04 -12.43
N LEU A 93 -10.27 -19.73 -12.53
CA LEU A 93 -9.19 -19.08 -11.78
C LEU A 93 -9.53 -19.09 -10.27
N CYS A 94 -8.65 -19.67 -9.46
CA CYS A 94 -8.81 -19.74 -8.01
C CYS A 94 -7.64 -19.09 -7.24
N GLY A 95 -6.59 -18.65 -7.94
CA GLY A 95 -5.51 -17.88 -7.31
C GLY A 95 -4.69 -17.07 -8.29
N PHE A 96 -4.24 -15.91 -7.84
CA PHE A 96 -3.43 -14.97 -8.60
C PHE A 96 -2.37 -14.36 -7.69
N TRP A 97 -1.09 -14.46 -8.08
CA TRP A 97 0.01 -13.86 -7.34
C TRP A 97 1.09 -13.36 -8.30
N ALA A 98 1.42 -12.08 -8.24
CA ALA A 98 2.39 -11.47 -9.14
C ALA A 98 3.63 -10.97 -8.39
N PHE A 99 4.78 -11.12 -9.03
CA PHE A 99 6.08 -10.73 -8.51
C PHE A 99 6.90 -9.99 -9.56
N SER A 100 7.74 -9.06 -9.12
CA SER A 100 8.91 -8.64 -9.89
C SER A 100 10.13 -9.46 -9.47
N ILE A 101 11.08 -9.62 -10.38
CA ILE A 101 12.37 -10.26 -10.09
C ILE A 101 13.41 -9.16 -9.88
N GLY A 102 13.93 -9.06 -8.67
CA GLY A 102 14.87 -7.99 -8.31
C GLY A 102 15.43 -8.09 -6.91
N THR A 103 16.09 -7.04 -6.47
CA THR A 103 16.59 -6.91 -5.10
C THR A 103 15.54 -6.19 -4.25
N PRO A 104 15.17 -6.73 -3.08
CA PRO A 104 14.21 -6.08 -2.17
C PRO A 104 14.73 -4.73 -1.66
N ASN A 105 13.83 -3.78 -1.45
CA ASN A 105 14.15 -2.40 -1.06
C ASN A 105 14.98 -2.28 0.23
N LEU A 106 14.82 -3.19 1.17
CA LEU A 106 15.47 -3.17 2.48
C LEU A 106 16.59 -4.21 2.62
N SER A 107 17.01 -4.85 1.52
CA SER A 107 18.04 -5.88 1.58
C SER A 107 19.43 -5.28 1.80
N MET A 108 20.16 -5.83 2.76
CA MET A 108 21.59 -5.55 2.95
C MET A 108 22.45 -6.11 1.79
N LEU A 109 22.03 -7.26 1.26
CA LEU A 109 22.74 -7.97 0.23
C LEU A 109 22.07 -7.77 -1.14
N PRO A 110 22.83 -7.66 -2.24
CA PRO A 110 22.29 -7.54 -3.60
C PRO A 110 21.80 -8.91 -4.11
N ILE A 111 20.87 -9.53 -3.40
CA ILE A 111 20.28 -10.82 -3.77
C ILE A 111 19.06 -10.62 -4.67
N THR A 112 18.96 -11.45 -5.70
CA THR A 112 17.79 -11.47 -6.56
C THR A 112 16.74 -12.42 -6.00
N VAL A 113 15.52 -11.91 -5.79
CA VAL A 113 14.39 -12.64 -5.23
C VAL A 113 13.12 -12.34 -6.00
N LEU A 114 12.05 -13.05 -5.72
CA LEU A 114 10.69 -12.70 -6.12
C LEU A 114 10.16 -11.65 -5.14
N CYS A 115 9.90 -10.42 -5.61
CA CYS A 115 9.40 -9.32 -4.81
C CYS A 115 7.91 -9.11 -5.07
N ALA A 116 7.09 -9.11 -4.02
CA ALA A 116 5.72 -8.61 -4.05
C ALA A 116 5.58 -7.50 -3.00
N PRO A 117 4.91 -6.41 -3.33
CA PRO A 117 4.22 -6.12 -4.59
C PRO A 117 5.19 -5.94 -5.77
N ALA A 118 4.68 -6.23 -6.96
CA ALA A 118 5.51 -6.29 -8.17
C ALA A 118 5.93 -4.92 -8.71
N THR A 119 5.29 -3.83 -8.28
CA THR A 119 5.49 -2.47 -8.81
C THR A 119 5.68 -1.44 -7.70
N ALA A 120 6.19 -0.26 -8.04
CA ALA A 120 6.26 0.88 -7.12
C ALA A 120 4.85 1.42 -6.79
N HIS A 121 4.73 2.14 -5.68
CA HIS A 121 3.49 2.79 -5.22
C HIS A 121 2.30 1.85 -4.97
N VAL A 122 2.54 0.56 -4.78
CA VAL A 122 1.55 -0.42 -4.37
C VAL A 122 1.82 -0.85 -2.92
N TYR A 123 0.77 -1.15 -2.17
CA TYR A 123 0.82 -1.20 -0.71
C TYR A 123 0.29 -2.50 -0.12
N LEU A 124 0.17 -3.56 -0.94
CA LEU A 124 -0.30 -4.87 -0.48
C LEU A 124 0.30 -5.98 -1.35
N SER A 125 0.94 -6.97 -0.72
CA SER A 125 1.62 -8.08 -1.39
C SER A 125 0.86 -9.40 -1.34
N ALA A 126 -0.31 -9.43 -0.68
CA ALA A 126 -1.13 -10.64 -0.58
C ALA A 126 -1.51 -11.18 -1.96
N PRO A 127 -1.44 -12.51 -2.16
CA PRO A 127 -2.11 -13.14 -3.30
C PRO A 127 -3.62 -12.93 -3.20
N VAL A 128 -4.29 -12.92 -4.33
CA VAL A 128 -5.75 -13.01 -4.39
C VAL A 128 -6.11 -14.48 -4.59
N VAL A 129 -6.76 -15.07 -3.61
CA VAL A 129 -7.07 -16.50 -3.57
C VAL A 129 -8.53 -16.72 -3.20
N ASP A 130 -9.17 -17.65 -3.89
CA ASP A 130 -10.51 -18.10 -3.57
C ASP A 130 -10.53 -18.70 -2.14
N ARG A 131 -11.46 -18.20 -1.33
CA ARG A 131 -11.60 -18.55 0.09
C ARG A 131 -11.81 -20.03 0.35
N ASP A 132 -12.34 -20.76 -0.65
CA ASP A 132 -12.67 -22.18 -0.53
C ASP A 132 -11.49 -23.11 -0.82
N CYS A 133 -10.32 -22.60 -1.28
CA CYS A 133 -9.18 -23.42 -1.65
C CYS A 133 -7.82 -22.81 -1.31
N LEU A 134 -7.75 -22.01 -0.24
CA LEU A 134 -6.54 -21.25 0.17
C LEU A 134 -5.29 -22.12 0.24
N GLU A 135 -5.33 -23.22 1.00
CA GLU A 135 -4.15 -24.07 1.21
C GLU A 135 -3.70 -24.77 -0.07
N ALA A 136 -4.65 -25.34 -0.84
CA ALA A 136 -4.35 -26.02 -2.09
C ALA A 136 -3.66 -25.07 -3.11
N VAL A 137 -4.16 -23.84 -3.23
CA VAL A 137 -3.59 -22.81 -4.09
C VAL A 137 -2.20 -22.42 -3.63
N LEU A 138 -2.02 -22.13 -2.33
CA LEU A 138 -0.73 -21.72 -1.78
C LEU A 138 0.32 -22.84 -1.88
N HIS A 139 -0.05 -24.10 -1.61
CA HIS A 139 0.82 -25.24 -1.86
C HIS A 139 1.27 -25.30 -3.30
N GLY A 140 0.32 -25.26 -4.25
CA GLY A 140 0.62 -25.32 -5.68
C GLY A 140 1.52 -24.17 -6.14
N MET A 141 1.27 -22.95 -5.67
CA MET A 141 2.09 -21.78 -6.03
C MET A 141 3.53 -21.90 -5.49
N LEU A 142 3.71 -22.35 -4.24
CA LEU A 142 5.04 -22.55 -3.67
C LEU A 142 5.78 -23.71 -4.33
N ASP A 143 5.10 -24.79 -4.73
CA ASP A 143 5.68 -25.89 -5.49
C ASP A 143 6.11 -25.41 -6.88
N ALA A 144 5.25 -24.68 -7.59
CA ALA A 144 5.59 -24.12 -8.91
C ALA A 144 6.83 -23.21 -8.89
N ILE A 145 6.98 -22.35 -7.85
CA ILE A 145 8.19 -21.54 -7.67
C ILE A 145 9.41 -22.42 -7.40
N THR A 146 9.26 -23.46 -6.60
CA THR A 146 10.37 -24.34 -6.20
C THR A 146 10.85 -25.16 -7.38
N GLU A 147 9.95 -25.63 -8.24
CA GLU A 147 10.22 -26.49 -9.39
C GLU A 147 10.74 -25.72 -10.61
N ALA A 148 10.33 -24.46 -10.79
CA ALA A 148 10.78 -23.64 -11.93
C ALA A 148 12.29 -23.29 -11.83
N PRO A 149 13.17 -23.82 -12.71
CA PRO A 149 14.62 -23.67 -12.56
C PRO A 149 15.12 -22.25 -12.76
N ASP A 150 14.37 -21.44 -13.49
CA ASP A 150 14.70 -20.06 -13.86
C ASP A 150 14.22 -19.01 -12.85
N LEU A 151 13.44 -19.43 -11.85
CA LEU A 151 12.95 -18.51 -10.83
C LEU A 151 13.85 -18.44 -9.59
N PRO A 152 14.02 -17.24 -9.00
CA PRO A 152 14.61 -17.10 -7.68
C PRO A 152 13.85 -17.94 -6.64
N LYS A 153 14.60 -18.53 -5.70
CA LYS A 153 14.02 -19.40 -4.67
C LYS A 153 13.72 -18.68 -3.35
N PHE A 154 13.83 -17.38 -3.32
CA PHE A 154 13.41 -16.57 -2.19
C PHE A 154 12.31 -15.61 -2.60
N ILE A 155 11.37 -15.38 -1.70
CA ILE A 155 10.23 -14.49 -1.87
C ILE A 155 10.33 -13.40 -0.81
N ALA A 156 10.19 -12.14 -1.21
CA ALA A 156 10.10 -10.99 -0.32
C ALA A 156 8.71 -10.37 -0.49
N LEU A 157 7.94 -10.33 0.59
CA LEU A 157 6.59 -9.77 0.66
C LEU A 157 6.63 -8.50 1.49
N GLU A 158 6.33 -7.36 0.89
CA GLU A 158 6.19 -6.08 1.59
C GLU A 158 4.71 -5.78 1.84
N SER A 159 4.36 -5.42 3.07
CA SER A 159 2.97 -5.14 3.46
C SER A 159 2.00 -6.30 3.21
N MET A 160 2.39 -7.51 3.56
CA MET A 160 1.49 -8.66 3.60
C MET A 160 0.54 -8.52 4.81
N PRO A 161 -0.77 -8.79 4.70
CA PRO A 161 -1.63 -8.91 5.87
C PRO A 161 -1.05 -9.94 6.85
N GLY A 162 -0.91 -9.56 8.12
CA GLY A 162 -0.35 -10.42 9.18
C GLY A 162 -1.42 -11.18 9.96
N ALA A 163 -2.66 -11.19 9.49
CA ALA A 163 -3.79 -11.91 10.06
C ALA A 163 -4.85 -12.14 8.98
N GLY A 164 -5.78 -13.07 9.22
CA GLY A 164 -6.85 -13.45 8.30
C GLY A 164 -6.62 -14.80 7.66
N ALA A 165 -7.64 -15.33 6.95
CA ALA A 165 -7.62 -16.71 6.50
C ALA A 165 -6.48 -16.99 5.49
N THR A 166 -6.18 -16.05 4.58
CA THR A 166 -5.05 -16.19 3.64
C THR A 166 -3.70 -16.26 4.36
N TYR A 167 -3.47 -15.40 5.37
CA TYR A 167 -2.23 -15.45 6.16
C TYR A 167 -2.12 -16.74 6.95
N ASP A 168 -3.18 -17.15 7.65
CA ASP A 168 -3.21 -18.35 8.45
C ASP A 168 -2.99 -19.61 7.60
N ALA A 169 -3.59 -19.66 6.40
CA ALA A 169 -3.35 -20.72 5.42
C ALA A 169 -1.89 -20.75 4.96
N LEU A 170 -1.29 -19.58 4.66
CA LEU A 170 0.11 -19.49 4.29
C LEU A 170 1.02 -20.02 5.40
N MET A 171 0.76 -19.65 6.64
CA MET A 171 1.56 -20.14 7.79
C MET A 171 1.42 -21.65 7.99
N ARG A 172 0.22 -22.24 7.83
CA ARG A 172 0.01 -23.70 7.89
C ARG A 172 0.78 -24.40 6.77
N VAL A 173 0.65 -23.90 5.54
CA VAL A 173 1.37 -24.46 4.38
C VAL A 173 2.88 -24.41 4.58
N LEU A 174 3.44 -23.29 5.08
CA LEU A 174 4.86 -23.17 5.36
C LEU A 174 5.31 -24.14 6.47
N ALA A 175 4.49 -24.34 7.52
CA ALA A 175 4.77 -25.28 8.60
C ALA A 175 4.77 -26.73 8.10
N GLU A 176 3.76 -27.16 7.33
CA GLU A 176 3.68 -28.51 6.75
C GLU A 176 4.86 -28.81 5.81
N ARG A 177 5.29 -27.83 5.04
CA ARG A 177 6.45 -27.90 4.14
C ARG A 177 7.78 -27.86 4.89
N LYS A 178 7.76 -27.46 6.17
CA LYS A 178 8.95 -27.10 6.96
C LYS A 178 9.78 -26.02 6.25
N SER A 179 9.12 -25.18 5.49
CA SER A 179 9.73 -24.04 4.80
C SER A 179 10.20 -23.00 5.79
N ARG A 180 11.25 -22.26 5.46
CA ARG A 180 11.78 -21.22 6.34
C ARG A 180 11.23 -19.86 5.97
N TYR A 181 10.93 -19.06 6.97
CA TYR A 181 10.52 -17.68 6.79
C TYR A 181 11.03 -16.80 7.94
N PHE A 182 11.02 -15.50 7.75
CA PHE A 182 11.27 -14.56 8.84
C PHE A 182 10.54 -13.22 8.59
N HIS A 183 10.08 -12.61 9.67
CA HIS A 183 9.48 -11.31 9.67
C HIS A 183 10.55 -10.23 9.77
N LEU A 184 10.46 -9.20 8.91
CA LEU A 184 11.35 -8.05 8.90
C LEU A 184 10.79 -6.89 9.70
N ASP A 185 9.51 -6.56 9.47
CA ASP A 185 8.82 -5.43 10.09
C ASP A 185 7.34 -5.75 10.25
N ALA A 186 6.69 -5.06 11.18
CA ALA A 186 5.26 -5.17 11.41
C ALA A 186 4.69 -3.80 11.73
N LYS A 187 3.54 -3.46 11.13
CA LYS A 187 2.88 -2.17 11.28
C LYS A 187 1.38 -2.35 11.45
N ASN A 188 0.78 -1.51 12.26
CA ASN A 188 -0.67 -1.40 12.39
C ASN A 188 -1.18 -0.31 11.45
N ARG A 189 -1.82 -0.73 10.36
CA ARG A 189 -2.39 0.16 9.35
C ARG A 189 -3.83 0.53 9.72
N PRO A 190 -4.21 1.82 9.72
CA PRO A 190 -5.59 2.20 9.91
C PRO A 190 -6.47 1.65 8.79
N ILE A 191 -7.60 1.08 9.17
CA ILE A 191 -8.67 0.69 8.26
C ILE A 191 -10.00 1.27 8.73
N LEU A 192 -10.92 1.44 7.80
CA LEU A 192 -12.29 1.87 8.05
C LEU A 192 -13.22 0.69 7.78
N MET A 193 -14.00 0.29 8.78
CA MET A 193 -14.97 -0.79 8.64
C MET A 193 -16.38 -0.24 8.82
N PRO A 194 -17.23 -0.22 7.78
CA PRO A 194 -18.62 0.28 7.87
C PRO A 194 -19.56 -0.56 8.72
N ALA A 195 -19.10 -1.70 9.25
CA ALA A 195 -19.94 -2.61 10.03
C ALA A 195 -20.54 -1.92 11.28
N ALA A 196 -21.80 -2.20 11.55
CA ALA A 196 -22.56 -2.00 12.77
C ALA A 196 -22.80 -0.56 13.29
N ASN A 197 -21.93 0.45 13.05
CA ASN A 197 -22.10 1.82 13.59
C ASN A 197 -21.70 2.90 12.58
N ARG A 198 -22.40 2.96 11.46
CA ARG A 198 -22.14 3.97 10.40
C ARG A 198 -22.44 5.40 10.88
N ALA A 199 -23.48 5.55 11.71
CA ALA A 199 -23.85 6.84 12.29
C ALA A 199 -22.93 7.18 13.48
N GLY A 200 -22.30 8.34 13.41
CA GLY A 200 -21.48 8.84 14.51
C GLY A 200 -20.07 8.27 14.63
N TYR A 201 -19.60 7.46 13.66
CA TYR A 201 -18.26 6.87 13.72
C TYR A 201 -17.14 7.90 13.92
N LEU A 202 -17.05 8.91 13.05
CA LEU A 202 -16.04 9.95 13.15
C LEU A 202 -16.27 10.88 14.35
N GLU A 203 -17.52 11.12 14.70
CA GLU A 203 -17.91 11.90 15.86
C GLU A 203 -17.44 11.26 17.17
N ASN A 204 -17.44 9.95 17.24
CA ASN A 204 -16.94 9.19 18.39
C ASN A 204 -15.41 9.07 18.40
N ALA A 205 -14.79 8.93 17.22
CA ALA A 205 -13.34 8.81 17.07
C ALA A 205 -12.59 10.14 17.30
N LEU A 206 -13.24 11.27 17.00
CA LEU A 206 -12.64 12.59 17.13
C LEU A 206 -13.06 13.29 18.44
N SER A 207 -12.10 13.89 19.13
CA SER A 207 -12.40 14.70 20.32
C SER A 207 -13.32 15.89 19.98
N SER A 208 -14.08 16.36 20.95
CA SER A 208 -14.96 17.52 20.80
C SER A 208 -14.20 18.78 20.35
N SER A 209 -12.97 18.96 20.85
CA SER A 209 -12.08 20.08 20.46
C SER A 209 -11.65 19.94 19.00
N THR A 210 -11.28 18.75 18.55
CA THR A 210 -10.92 18.48 17.15
C THR A 210 -12.09 18.76 16.21
N ARG A 211 -13.28 18.25 16.56
CA ARG A 211 -14.52 18.51 15.78
C ARG A 211 -14.85 20.01 15.70
N LYS A 212 -14.71 20.74 16.83
CA LYS A 212 -14.90 22.21 16.85
C LYS A 212 -13.91 22.90 15.92
N LYS A 213 -12.64 22.51 15.96
CA LYS A 213 -11.58 23.05 15.11
C LYS A 213 -11.86 22.78 13.62
N LEU A 214 -12.26 21.56 13.25
CA LEU A 214 -12.60 21.22 11.85
C LEU A 214 -13.78 22.04 11.34
N ARG A 215 -14.85 22.20 12.14
CA ARG A 215 -15.96 23.08 11.78
C ARG A 215 -15.52 24.53 11.57
N GLN A 216 -14.65 25.03 12.45
CA GLN A 216 -14.08 26.39 12.30
C GLN A 216 -13.25 26.53 11.04
N HIS A 217 -12.38 25.54 10.73
CA HIS A 217 -11.57 25.54 9.52
C HIS A 217 -12.43 25.54 8.26
N ARG A 218 -13.48 24.68 8.24
CA ARG A 218 -14.41 24.60 7.11
C ARG A 218 -15.14 25.93 6.91
N ARG A 219 -15.64 26.56 7.97
CA ARG A 219 -16.29 27.88 7.91
C ARG A 219 -15.33 28.93 7.37
N ARG A 220 -14.13 29.08 7.97
CA ARG A 220 -13.13 30.08 7.55
C ARG A 220 -12.62 29.86 6.12
N LEU A 221 -12.52 28.61 5.65
CA LEU A 221 -12.17 28.34 4.27
C LEU A 221 -13.34 28.70 3.34
N GLY A 222 -14.57 28.43 3.74
CA GLY A 222 -15.78 28.83 3.02
C GLY A 222 -16.01 30.34 2.95
N GLU A 223 -15.45 31.13 3.88
CA GLU A 223 -15.45 32.62 3.83
C GLU A 223 -14.55 33.15 2.68
N LYS A 224 -13.66 32.31 2.12
CA LYS A 224 -12.78 32.67 1.01
C LYS A 224 -13.39 32.40 -0.37
N GLY A 225 -14.49 31.64 -0.44
CA GLY A 225 -15.14 31.25 -1.68
C GLY A 225 -16.10 30.08 -1.48
N ARG A 226 -16.73 29.63 -2.55
CA ARG A 226 -17.65 28.48 -2.53
C ARG A 226 -16.87 27.20 -2.30
N LEU A 227 -17.01 26.63 -1.10
CA LEU A 227 -16.39 25.36 -0.73
C LEU A 227 -17.36 24.20 -0.99
N GLN A 228 -16.90 23.18 -1.73
CA GLN A 228 -17.68 21.98 -2.00
C GLN A 228 -16.78 20.76 -2.06
N THR A 229 -17.34 19.57 -1.75
CA THR A 229 -16.67 18.29 -1.96
C THR A 229 -17.32 17.58 -3.13
N THR A 230 -16.51 17.14 -4.09
CA THR A 230 -16.94 16.41 -5.28
C THR A 230 -16.33 15.02 -5.33
N VAL A 231 -17.01 14.10 -6.00
CA VAL A 231 -16.50 12.75 -6.28
C VAL A 231 -16.52 12.54 -7.78
N VAL A 232 -15.33 12.41 -8.35
CA VAL A 232 -15.15 12.18 -9.78
C VAL A 232 -15.13 10.68 -10.04
N ARG A 233 -16.01 10.21 -10.92
CA ARG A 233 -16.11 8.85 -11.42
C ARG A 233 -16.18 8.89 -12.95
N GLY A 234 -16.01 7.73 -13.57
CA GLY A 234 -15.98 7.63 -15.03
C GLY A 234 -14.58 7.85 -15.62
N ALA A 235 -14.23 7.04 -16.62
CA ALA A 235 -12.85 6.91 -17.10
C ALA A 235 -12.24 8.23 -17.61
N ALA A 236 -12.99 9.03 -18.36
CA ALA A 236 -12.47 10.27 -18.92
C ALA A 236 -12.27 11.34 -17.85
N ASP A 237 -13.21 11.45 -16.91
CA ASP A 237 -13.19 12.46 -15.86
C ASP A 237 -12.12 12.13 -14.81
N VAL A 238 -11.99 10.86 -14.42
CA VAL A 238 -10.93 10.42 -13.50
C VAL A 238 -9.55 10.70 -14.10
N ARG A 239 -9.33 10.45 -15.39
CA ARG A 239 -8.06 10.79 -16.05
C ARG A 239 -7.74 12.29 -15.95
N ARG A 240 -8.73 13.17 -16.26
CA ARG A 240 -8.54 14.62 -16.14
C ARG A 240 -8.27 15.04 -14.69
N ALA A 241 -9.05 14.53 -13.75
CA ALA A 241 -8.87 14.83 -12.32
C ALA A 241 -7.53 14.31 -11.80
N PHE A 242 -7.01 13.19 -12.33
CA PHE A 242 -5.71 12.68 -11.95
C PHE A 242 -4.56 13.57 -12.40
N GLU A 243 -4.64 14.21 -13.57
CA GLU A 243 -3.66 15.23 -13.96
C GLU A 243 -3.69 16.45 -13.02
N ALA A 244 -4.89 16.90 -12.60
CA ALA A 244 -5.00 17.95 -11.57
C ALA A 244 -4.40 17.50 -10.22
N PHE A 245 -4.59 16.23 -9.83
CA PHE A 245 -3.97 15.66 -8.65
C PHE A 245 -2.44 15.67 -8.74
N LEU A 246 -1.86 15.24 -9.86
CA LEU A 246 -0.41 15.24 -10.09
C LEU A 246 0.18 16.65 -10.02
N ALA A 247 -0.50 17.62 -10.60
CA ALA A 247 -0.10 19.02 -10.54
C ALA A 247 -0.13 19.58 -9.11
N LEU A 248 -1.19 19.24 -8.35
CA LEU A 248 -1.34 19.64 -6.96
C LEU A 248 -0.25 18.99 -6.05
N GLU A 249 0.03 17.70 -6.25
CA GLU A 249 1.07 16.98 -5.50
C GLU A 249 2.47 17.55 -5.80
N LEU A 250 2.76 17.84 -7.08
CA LEU A 250 4.05 18.39 -7.52
C LEU A 250 4.31 19.78 -6.92
N LYS A 251 3.28 20.62 -6.79
CA LYS A 251 3.36 21.95 -6.20
C LYS A 251 3.68 21.91 -4.70
N GLY A 252 3.34 20.83 -4.02
CA GLY A 252 3.51 20.66 -2.59
C GLY A 252 4.93 20.23 -2.15
N TRP A 253 5.06 19.88 -0.84
CA TRP A 253 6.33 19.46 -0.25
C TRP A 253 6.93 18.20 -0.90
N LYS A 254 6.08 17.31 -1.44
CA LYS A 254 6.53 16.11 -2.17
C LYS A 254 7.30 16.48 -3.43
N GLY A 255 6.80 17.46 -4.20
CA GLY A 255 7.52 17.99 -5.37
C GLY A 255 8.84 18.61 -5.00
N ARG A 256 8.89 19.45 -3.94
CA ARG A 256 10.14 20.06 -3.44
C ARG A 256 11.15 19.03 -2.98
N ARG A 257 10.71 17.86 -2.49
CA ARG A 257 11.58 16.75 -2.08
C ARG A 257 11.91 15.77 -3.20
N GLY A 258 11.34 15.94 -4.40
CA GLY A 258 11.49 14.99 -5.50
C GLY A 258 10.81 13.65 -5.27
N THR A 259 9.77 13.61 -4.44
CA THR A 259 9.01 12.39 -4.08
C THR A 259 7.55 12.42 -4.57
N ALA A 260 7.16 13.46 -5.33
CA ALA A 260 5.88 13.47 -6.02
C ALA A 260 5.90 12.45 -7.16
N LEU A 261 4.75 11.87 -7.50
CA LEU A 261 4.62 10.90 -8.59
C LEU A 261 5.16 11.42 -9.91
N SER A 262 5.00 12.71 -10.18
CA SER A 262 5.51 13.38 -11.39
C SER A 262 7.01 13.75 -11.33
N SER A 263 7.69 13.50 -10.23
CA SER A 263 9.14 13.77 -10.11
C SER A 263 10.01 12.79 -10.87
N ASP A 264 9.48 11.60 -11.20
CA ASP A 264 10.11 10.59 -12.04
C ASP A 264 9.19 10.27 -13.23
N ALA A 265 9.72 10.32 -14.45
CA ALA A 265 8.92 10.16 -15.66
C ALA A 265 8.33 8.74 -15.79
N SER A 266 9.05 7.72 -15.36
CA SER A 266 8.59 6.33 -15.45
C SER A 266 7.50 6.04 -14.41
N GLU A 267 7.64 6.57 -13.20
CA GLU A 267 6.61 6.48 -12.14
C GLU A 267 5.35 7.26 -12.55
N ALA A 268 5.51 8.43 -13.16
CA ALA A 268 4.39 9.22 -13.68
C ALA A 268 3.65 8.48 -14.80
N ALA A 269 4.38 7.88 -15.75
CA ALA A 269 3.79 7.09 -16.83
C ALA A 269 3.02 5.87 -16.29
N PHE A 270 3.64 5.11 -15.38
CA PHE A 270 3.02 3.96 -14.73
C PHE A 270 1.73 4.36 -13.99
N THR A 271 1.78 5.38 -13.14
CA THR A 271 0.62 5.75 -12.31
C THR A 271 -0.53 6.31 -13.15
N ARG A 272 -0.25 7.05 -14.24
CA ARG A 272 -1.26 7.47 -15.22
C ARG A 272 -1.93 6.27 -15.89
N ALA A 273 -1.14 5.32 -16.38
CA ALA A 273 -1.65 4.12 -17.04
C ALA A 273 -2.48 3.27 -16.07
N MET A 274 -1.99 3.06 -14.84
CA MET A 274 -2.68 2.33 -13.79
C MET A 274 -4.03 2.96 -13.45
N VAL A 275 -4.06 4.25 -13.14
CA VAL A 275 -5.31 4.95 -12.78
C VAL A 275 -6.29 4.95 -13.95
N ALA A 276 -5.81 5.15 -15.19
CA ALA A 276 -6.65 5.09 -16.39
C ALA A 276 -7.27 3.70 -16.60
N ALA A 277 -6.50 2.63 -16.42
CA ALA A 277 -6.96 1.25 -16.57
C ALA A 277 -7.99 0.88 -15.49
N LEU A 278 -7.74 1.29 -14.23
CA LEU A 278 -8.68 1.08 -13.14
C LEU A 278 -9.96 1.92 -13.31
N ALA A 279 -9.85 3.16 -13.80
CA ALA A 279 -11.01 4.00 -14.08
C ALA A 279 -11.90 3.42 -15.20
N GLN A 280 -11.30 2.79 -16.22
CA GLN A 280 -12.05 2.07 -17.27
C GLN A 280 -12.83 0.87 -16.70
N ALA A 281 -12.32 0.24 -15.64
CA ALA A 281 -12.99 -0.84 -14.95
C ALA A 281 -14.07 -0.37 -13.94
N GLY A 282 -14.14 0.94 -13.66
CA GLY A 282 -14.95 1.50 -12.57
C GLY A 282 -14.30 1.39 -11.19
N ASP A 283 -13.02 1.00 -11.13
CA ASP A 283 -12.27 0.69 -9.91
C ASP A 283 -11.43 1.87 -9.40
N ALA A 284 -11.58 3.07 -9.96
CA ALA A 284 -10.91 4.28 -9.49
C ALA A 284 -11.89 5.46 -9.40
N SER A 285 -11.74 6.24 -8.34
CA SER A 285 -12.46 7.50 -8.13
C SER A 285 -11.54 8.53 -7.48
N ILE A 286 -11.86 9.81 -7.64
CA ILE A 286 -11.11 10.91 -7.02
C ILE A 286 -12.08 11.79 -6.24
N TYR A 287 -11.84 11.92 -4.96
CA TYR A 287 -12.52 12.88 -4.09
C TYR A 287 -11.74 14.19 -4.13
N ALA A 288 -12.43 15.30 -4.27
CA ALA A 288 -11.82 16.63 -4.29
C ALA A 288 -12.59 17.60 -3.38
N LEU A 289 -11.87 18.32 -2.53
CA LEU A 289 -12.37 19.52 -1.86
C LEU A 289 -12.00 20.70 -2.76
N GLU A 290 -13.01 21.43 -3.20
CA GLU A 290 -12.86 22.52 -4.16
C GLU A 290 -13.25 23.85 -3.53
N LEU A 291 -12.49 24.90 -3.85
CA LEU A 291 -12.77 26.30 -3.53
C LEU A 291 -12.95 27.05 -4.86
N ASP A 292 -14.15 27.56 -5.11
CA ASP A 292 -14.52 28.21 -6.37
C ASP A 292 -14.20 27.34 -7.61
N GLY A 293 -14.48 26.03 -7.53
CA GLY A 293 -14.24 25.07 -8.59
C GLY A 293 -12.77 24.66 -8.80
N ARG A 294 -11.85 25.12 -7.94
CA ARG A 294 -10.42 24.74 -7.98
C ARG A 294 -10.13 23.72 -6.87
N PRO A 295 -9.54 22.57 -7.16
CA PRO A 295 -9.23 21.60 -6.15
C PRO A 295 -8.13 22.12 -5.20
N VAL A 296 -8.44 22.14 -3.89
CA VAL A 296 -7.51 22.53 -2.81
C VAL A 296 -7.05 21.31 -1.99
N SER A 297 -7.75 20.18 -2.11
CA SER A 297 -7.30 18.87 -1.63
C SER A 297 -7.92 17.78 -2.48
N MET A 298 -7.15 16.70 -2.72
CA MET A 298 -7.60 15.59 -3.54
C MET A 298 -7.15 14.25 -2.91
N GLN A 299 -8.02 13.24 -3.03
CA GLN A 299 -7.76 11.87 -2.59
C GLN A 299 -8.10 10.90 -3.71
N VAL A 300 -7.13 10.10 -4.14
CA VAL A 300 -7.37 9.00 -5.09
C VAL A 300 -7.78 7.75 -4.30
N VAL A 301 -8.92 7.18 -4.65
CA VAL A 301 -9.47 5.96 -4.07
C VAL A 301 -9.57 4.89 -5.15
N LEU A 302 -8.99 3.73 -4.89
CA LEU A 302 -9.03 2.54 -5.76
C LEU A 302 -9.95 1.49 -5.12
N ARG A 303 -10.50 0.58 -5.94
CA ARG A 303 -11.41 -0.48 -5.47
C ARG A 303 -11.00 -1.86 -6.00
N ALA A 304 -11.27 -2.89 -5.19
CA ALA A 304 -11.23 -4.28 -5.59
C ALA A 304 -12.38 -5.00 -4.90
N GLY A 305 -13.43 -5.34 -5.63
CA GLY A 305 -14.66 -5.87 -5.04
C GLY A 305 -15.23 -4.92 -3.99
N ALA A 306 -15.46 -5.41 -2.77
CA ALA A 306 -15.97 -4.64 -1.65
C ALA A 306 -14.89 -3.89 -0.84
N ALA A 307 -13.63 -3.92 -1.26
CA ALA A 307 -12.54 -3.21 -0.60
C ALA A 307 -12.21 -1.89 -1.31
N ALA A 308 -12.09 -0.80 -0.54
CA ALA A 308 -11.56 0.49 -1.00
C ALA A 308 -10.13 0.70 -0.49
N PHE A 309 -9.33 1.45 -1.25
CA PHE A 309 -7.93 1.75 -0.92
C PHE A 309 -7.70 3.26 -1.11
N THR A 310 -7.46 3.99 -0.02
CA THR A 310 -7.20 5.43 -0.08
C THR A 310 -5.74 5.69 -0.44
N TRP A 311 -5.44 5.51 -1.73
CA TRP A 311 -4.10 5.30 -2.26
C TRP A 311 -3.17 6.50 -2.15
N LYS A 312 -3.58 7.69 -2.64
CA LYS A 312 -2.74 8.89 -2.66
C LYS A 312 -3.55 10.13 -2.33
N THR A 313 -2.93 11.04 -1.57
CA THR A 313 -3.51 12.33 -1.21
C THR A 313 -2.58 13.49 -1.54
N ALA A 314 -3.15 14.62 -1.93
CA ALA A 314 -2.47 15.89 -2.14
C ALA A 314 -3.34 17.05 -1.65
N TYR A 315 -2.73 18.15 -1.22
CA TYR A 315 -3.43 19.37 -0.83
C TYR A 315 -2.59 20.63 -1.11
N ASP A 316 -3.25 21.77 -1.24
CA ASP A 316 -2.59 23.07 -1.40
C ASP A 316 -2.04 23.56 -0.06
N GLU A 317 -0.72 23.60 0.05
CA GLU A 317 -0.03 24.03 1.27
C GLU A 317 -0.22 25.52 1.59
N ALA A 318 -0.56 26.35 0.60
CA ALA A 318 -0.91 27.74 0.86
C ALA A 318 -2.16 27.88 1.74
N LEU A 319 -2.96 26.80 1.82
CA LEU A 319 -4.16 26.71 2.64
C LEU A 319 -3.99 25.82 3.88
N SER A 320 -2.74 25.49 4.26
CA SER A 320 -2.42 24.58 5.38
C SER A 320 -3.06 25.01 6.71
N ASP A 321 -3.23 26.31 6.97
CA ASP A 321 -3.89 26.87 8.15
C ASP A 321 -5.36 26.43 8.30
N PHE A 322 -5.97 25.97 7.21
CA PHE A 322 -7.35 25.46 7.18
C PHE A 322 -7.40 23.93 7.15
N SER A 323 -6.25 23.26 7.11
CA SER A 323 -6.14 21.79 7.07
C SER A 323 -7.01 21.13 5.99
N PRO A 324 -6.94 21.52 4.69
CA PRO A 324 -7.87 21.05 3.66
C PRO A 324 -7.80 19.53 3.46
N GLY A 325 -6.63 18.90 3.67
CA GLY A 325 -6.49 17.44 3.65
C GLY A 325 -7.31 16.74 4.72
N VAL A 326 -7.41 17.32 5.93
CA VAL A 326 -8.20 16.74 7.02
C VAL A 326 -9.70 16.97 6.81
N LEU A 327 -10.09 18.12 6.22
CA LEU A 327 -11.48 18.36 5.83
C LEU A 327 -11.95 17.35 4.77
N LEU A 328 -11.12 17.10 3.76
CA LEU A 328 -11.42 16.11 2.74
C LEU A 328 -11.44 14.69 3.32
N PHE A 329 -10.52 14.36 4.25
CA PHE A 329 -10.50 13.08 4.97
C PHE A 329 -11.84 12.82 5.68
N GLU A 330 -12.38 13.82 6.37
CA GLU A 330 -13.70 13.72 7.01
C GLU A 330 -14.79 13.40 5.98
N ASP A 331 -14.79 14.11 4.83
CA ASP A 331 -15.82 13.97 3.80
C ASP A 331 -15.76 12.60 3.10
N TYR A 332 -14.59 12.16 2.66
CA TYR A 332 -14.50 10.86 2.00
C TYR A 332 -14.69 9.69 2.96
N SER A 333 -14.28 9.84 4.24
CA SER A 333 -14.58 8.81 5.23
C SER A 333 -16.08 8.63 5.44
N LYS A 334 -16.85 9.73 5.51
CA LYS A 334 -18.31 9.68 5.58
C LYS A 334 -18.93 9.03 4.33
N ALA A 335 -18.39 9.38 3.16
CA ALA A 335 -18.86 8.80 1.90
C ALA A 335 -18.60 7.29 1.82
N LEU A 336 -17.40 6.82 2.24
CA LEU A 336 -17.06 5.39 2.28
C LEU A 336 -17.91 4.63 3.32
N LEU A 337 -18.20 5.25 4.49
CA LEU A 337 -19.09 4.66 5.49
C LEU A 337 -20.53 4.53 5.00
N ALA A 338 -20.98 5.44 4.15
CA ALA A 338 -22.33 5.46 3.60
C ALA A 338 -22.51 4.54 2.38
N ASP A 339 -21.42 4.12 1.74
CA ASP A 339 -21.45 3.26 0.56
C ASP A 339 -21.72 1.80 0.97
N PRO A 340 -22.88 1.21 0.57
CA PRO A 340 -23.25 -0.15 0.97
C PRO A 340 -22.39 -1.23 0.29
N GLU A 341 -21.69 -0.89 -0.78
CA GLU A 341 -20.83 -1.81 -1.51
C GLU A 341 -19.43 -1.91 -0.89
N ILE A 342 -19.09 -1.06 0.09
CA ILE A 342 -17.79 -1.07 0.76
C ILE A 342 -17.89 -1.86 2.07
N ALA A 343 -17.17 -2.98 2.14
CA ALA A 343 -17.00 -3.74 3.37
C ALA A 343 -15.93 -3.14 4.28
N PHE A 344 -14.82 -2.67 3.69
CA PHE A 344 -13.77 -1.95 4.41
C PHE A 344 -12.99 -1.03 3.48
N ALA A 345 -12.30 -0.04 4.07
CA ALA A 345 -11.32 0.77 3.35
C ALA A 345 -9.95 0.68 4.03
N ASP A 346 -8.92 0.37 3.25
CA ASP A 346 -7.52 0.36 3.65
C ASP A 346 -6.91 1.75 3.42
N SER A 347 -6.26 2.31 4.43
CA SER A 347 -5.64 3.64 4.33
C SER A 347 -4.42 3.69 3.43
N CYS A 348 -3.83 2.57 3.07
CA CYS A 348 -2.51 2.48 2.42
C CYS A 348 -1.40 3.25 3.18
N ALA A 349 -1.64 3.62 4.44
CA ALA A 349 -0.68 4.35 5.25
C ALA A 349 0.42 3.42 5.80
N TYR A 350 1.59 4.01 6.04
CA TYR A 350 2.70 3.30 6.69
C TYR A 350 2.63 3.36 8.21
N ASP A 351 1.85 4.29 8.76
CA ASP A 351 1.66 4.48 10.19
C ASP A 351 0.21 4.91 10.49
N ASP A 352 -0.12 4.98 11.77
CA ASP A 352 -1.40 5.39 12.30
C ASP A 352 -1.38 6.78 12.94
N SER A 353 -0.42 7.62 12.56
CA SER A 353 -0.24 8.96 13.12
C SER A 353 -1.20 10.00 12.50
N GLY A 354 -1.31 11.13 13.20
CA GLY A 354 -2.06 12.29 12.72
C GLY A 354 -3.57 12.03 12.59
N TYR A 355 -4.16 12.52 11.51
CA TYR A 355 -5.61 12.40 11.28
C TYR A 355 -6.06 10.97 10.98
N MET A 356 -5.15 10.09 10.54
CA MET A 356 -5.46 8.68 10.29
C MET A 356 -5.82 7.92 11.59
N ALA A 357 -5.46 8.44 12.75
CA ALA A 357 -5.88 7.89 14.05
C ALA A 357 -7.42 7.89 14.25
N ALA A 358 -8.16 8.70 13.47
CA ALA A 358 -9.61 8.72 13.49
C ALA A 358 -10.26 7.47 12.85
N TRP A 359 -9.53 6.72 12.05
CA TRP A 359 -9.91 5.36 11.70
C TRP A 359 -9.44 4.45 12.82
N THR A 360 -10.38 3.90 13.60
CA THR A 360 -10.08 3.23 14.88
C THR A 360 -9.65 1.78 14.72
N GLU A 361 -10.08 1.12 13.67
CA GLU A 361 -9.70 -0.25 13.38
C GLU A 361 -8.27 -0.32 12.81
N ARG A 362 -7.62 -1.45 13.06
CA ARG A 362 -6.24 -1.68 12.63
C ARG A 362 -6.12 -3.00 11.90
N LYS A 363 -5.39 -2.98 10.79
CA LYS A 363 -4.93 -4.16 10.06
C LYS A 363 -3.44 -4.32 10.29
N LEU A 364 -3.04 -5.45 10.85
CA LEU A 364 -1.62 -5.81 10.93
C LEU A 364 -1.10 -6.07 9.52
N VAL A 365 -0.06 -5.37 9.11
CA VAL A 365 0.69 -5.64 7.89
C VAL A 365 2.15 -5.91 8.25
N ILE A 366 2.74 -6.88 7.61
CA ILE A 366 4.09 -7.37 7.88
C ILE A 366 4.93 -7.40 6.62
N ASP A 367 6.22 -7.25 6.79
CA ASP A 367 7.21 -7.54 5.74
C ASP A 367 7.78 -8.93 6.03
N LEU A 368 7.60 -9.87 5.10
CA LEU A 368 7.86 -11.29 5.28
C LEU A 368 8.77 -11.82 4.17
N TRP A 369 9.84 -12.51 4.54
CA TRP A 369 10.64 -13.26 3.58
C TRP A 369 10.42 -14.76 3.75
N ILE A 370 10.40 -15.50 2.63
CA ILE A 370 10.09 -16.93 2.58
C ILE A 370 11.11 -17.65 1.71
N ASP A 371 11.58 -18.78 2.16
CA ASP A 371 12.22 -19.83 1.34
C ASP A 371 11.16 -20.92 1.09
N PRO A 372 10.55 -21.00 -0.11
CA PRO A 372 9.44 -21.90 -0.39
C PRO A 372 9.83 -23.38 -0.45
N ARG A 373 11.13 -23.71 -0.48
CA ARG A 373 11.61 -25.09 -0.56
C ARG A 373 11.25 -25.89 0.69
N ARG A 374 10.93 -27.15 0.53
CA ARG A 374 10.69 -28.07 1.64
C ARG A 374 11.97 -28.18 2.50
N GLY A 375 11.84 -27.97 3.81
CA GLY A 375 12.96 -27.91 4.74
C GLY A 375 13.77 -26.60 4.73
N GLY A 376 13.58 -25.75 3.71
CA GLY A 376 14.34 -24.51 3.53
C GLY A 376 15.83 -24.72 3.36
N SER A 377 16.61 -23.65 3.23
CA SER A 377 18.08 -23.72 3.04
C SER A 377 18.83 -23.04 4.19
N CYS A 378 20.06 -23.54 4.44
CA CYS A 378 20.97 -22.91 5.40
C CYS A 378 21.37 -21.49 4.94
N MET A 379 21.49 -21.27 3.63
CA MET A 379 21.78 -19.96 3.07
C MET A 379 20.70 -18.95 3.43
N PHE A 380 19.41 -19.31 3.32
CA PHE A 380 18.31 -18.44 3.74
C PHE A 380 18.41 -18.05 5.22
N SER A 381 18.72 -19.02 6.10
CA SER A 381 18.89 -18.74 7.51
C SER A 381 20.07 -17.81 7.83
N ALA A 382 21.17 -17.93 7.08
CA ALA A 382 22.30 -17.02 7.21
C ALA A 382 21.92 -15.59 6.76
N ILE A 383 21.24 -15.45 5.61
CA ILE A 383 20.73 -14.17 5.11
C ILE A 383 19.76 -13.56 6.12
N ALA A 384 18.82 -14.33 6.65
CA ALA A 384 17.87 -13.88 7.65
C ALA A 384 18.54 -13.29 8.90
N ARG A 385 19.58 -13.97 9.42
CA ARG A 385 20.36 -13.49 10.58
C ARG A 385 21.07 -12.18 10.28
N LEU A 386 21.73 -12.09 9.12
CA LEU A 386 22.43 -10.87 8.69
C LEU A 386 21.45 -9.70 8.51
N GLN A 387 20.32 -9.96 7.89
CA GLN A 387 19.29 -8.95 7.66
C GLN A 387 18.67 -8.44 8.98
N LYS A 388 18.37 -9.36 9.92
CA LYS A 388 17.88 -9.00 11.27
C LYS A 388 18.89 -8.15 12.04
N ALA A 389 20.20 -8.39 11.89
CA ALA A 389 21.25 -7.59 12.51
C ALA A 389 21.41 -6.20 11.84
N TYR A 390 21.22 -6.13 10.53
CA TYR A 390 21.37 -4.90 9.74
C TYR A 390 20.28 -3.87 9.99
N LEU A 391 19.01 -4.28 10.11
CA LEU A 391 17.87 -3.37 10.22
C LEU A 391 17.99 -2.36 11.37
N PRO A 392 18.30 -2.73 12.62
CA PRO A 392 18.45 -1.76 13.71
C PRO A 392 19.62 -0.83 13.50
N LEU A 393 20.73 -1.28 12.88
CA LEU A 393 21.87 -0.43 12.54
C LEU A 393 21.47 0.64 11.52
N ARG A 394 20.75 0.25 10.48
CA ARG A 394 20.21 1.17 9.46
C ARG A 394 19.27 2.22 10.07
N GLU A 395 18.34 1.81 10.93
CA GLU A 395 17.42 2.75 11.59
C GLU A 395 18.15 3.73 12.51
N THR A 396 19.18 3.25 13.20
CA THR A 396 20.02 4.12 14.04
C THR A 396 20.80 5.13 13.20
N ALA A 397 21.40 4.67 12.10
CA ALA A 397 22.12 5.55 11.16
C ALA A 397 21.19 6.60 10.53
N LYS A 398 19.96 6.18 10.14
CA LYS A 398 18.94 7.08 9.61
C LYS A 398 18.52 8.14 10.62
N LYS A 399 18.28 7.76 11.88
CA LYS A 399 17.95 8.70 12.97
C LYS A 399 19.08 9.69 13.22
N ALA A 400 20.32 9.23 13.24
CA ALA A 400 21.51 10.09 13.41
C ALA A 400 21.65 11.08 12.24
N TYR A 401 21.47 10.61 11.00
CA TYR A 401 21.48 11.46 9.80
C TYR A 401 20.40 12.55 9.85
N LEU A 402 19.16 12.18 10.17
CA LEU A 402 18.05 13.14 10.27
C LEU A 402 18.29 14.18 11.40
N ALA A 403 18.84 13.75 12.53
CA ALA A 403 19.18 14.64 13.63
C ALA A 403 20.28 15.64 13.22
N SER A 404 21.34 15.18 12.53
CA SER A 404 22.41 16.04 12.04
C SER A 404 21.92 17.02 10.96
N ALA A 405 21.06 16.57 10.03
CA ALA A 405 20.45 17.44 9.02
C ALA A 405 19.58 18.53 9.65
N THR A 406 18.81 18.17 10.69
CA THR A 406 17.98 19.13 11.43
C THR A 406 18.86 20.15 12.21
N ALA A 407 19.94 19.68 12.82
CA ALA A 407 20.91 20.57 13.53
C ALA A 407 21.57 21.53 12.55
N LEU A 408 22.02 21.07 11.39
CA LEU A 408 22.59 21.92 10.34
C LEU A 408 21.60 22.96 9.83
N THR A 409 20.32 22.58 9.64
CA THR A 409 19.28 23.52 9.23
C THR A 409 19.04 24.59 10.31
N ARG A 410 19.03 24.22 11.59
CA ARG A 410 18.89 25.15 12.71
C ARG A 410 20.08 26.10 12.80
N LEU A 411 21.30 25.60 12.64
CA LEU A 411 22.52 26.41 12.60
C LEU A 411 22.50 27.38 11.43
N ARG A 412 22.11 26.93 10.23
CA ARG A 412 22.00 27.82 9.08
C ARG A 412 20.98 28.94 9.29
N ASN A 413 19.83 28.64 9.86
CA ASN A 413 18.78 29.62 10.14
C ASN A 413 19.18 30.57 11.31
N ALA A 414 20.01 30.11 12.23
CA ALA A 414 20.56 30.97 13.30
C ALA A 414 21.69 31.92 12.83
N VAL A 415 22.47 31.48 11.83
CA VAL A 415 23.60 32.24 11.27
C VAL A 415 23.16 33.19 10.14
N MET A 416 22.08 32.86 9.42
CA MET A 416 21.50 33.69 8.35
C MET A 416 20.02 33.96 8.62
N PRO A 417 19.66 35.00 9.37
CA PRO A 417 18.26 35.41 9.48
C PRO A 417 17.74 35.88 8.10
N GLU A 418 16.48 35.55 7.77
CA GLU A 418 15.82 35.67 6.48
C GLU A 418 15.86 37.04 5.75
N GLN A 419 16.46 38.06 6.34
CA GLN A 419 16.47 39.40 5.72
C GLN A 419 17.49 39.60 4.57
N ASN A 420 18.32 38.57 4.22
CA ASN A 420 19.38 38.73 3.21
C ASN A 420 19.21 37.80 1.95
N ILE A 421 18.14 37.03 1.82
CA ILE A 421 17.97 36.09 0.69
C ILE A 421 17.59 36.79 -0.64
N ALA A 422 17.17 38.06 -0.59
CA ALA A 422 16.81 38.83 -1.78
C ALA A 422 17.99 39.37 -2.61
N LYS A 423 19.25 39.20 -2.17
CA LYS A 423 20.41 39.83 -2.83
C LYS A 423 21.39 38.91 -3.54
N TYR A 424 21.30 37.59 -3.38
CA TYR A 424 22.14 36.64 -4.12
C TYR A 424 21.29 35.53 -4.67
N GLY A 425 20.81 35.79 -5.90
CA GLY A 425 20.14 34.79 -6.72
C GLY A 425 21.16 33.79 -7.26
N ALA A 426 20.66 32.60 -7.47
CA ALA A 426 21.12 31.51 -8.32
C ALA A 426 22.42 30.77 -7.93
N ASP A 427 22.28 29.44 -8.00
CA ASP A 427 23.31 28.42 -8.08
C ASP A 427 24.02 28.01 -6.76
N VAL A 428 23.34 27.12 -6.02
CA VAL A 428 23.93 25.85 -5.56
C VAL A 428 22.77 24.90 -5.20
N ARG A 429 22.41 23.99 -6.09
CA ARG A 429 21.57 22.84 -5.76
C ARG A 429 22.46 21.74 -5.20
N PRO A 430 22.32 21.30 -3.94
CA PRO A 430 22.90 20.02 -3.54
C PRO A 430 22.10 18.91 -4.21
N SER A 431 22.78 18.02 -4.90
CA SER A 431 22.23 16.81 -5.51
C SER A 431 21.75 15.82 -4.43
N ALA A 432 20.64 16.09 -3.78
CA ALA A 432 20.02 15.22 -2.77
C ALA A 432 19.27 14.02 -3.38
N GLY A 433 19.13 13.95 -4.71
CA GLY A 433 18.30 12.94 -5.40
C GLY A 433 18.86 11.51 -5.40
N ARG A 434 20.13 11.29 -5.08
CA ARG A 434 20.70 9.92 -5.04
C ARG A 434 20.76 9.30 -3.64
N PHE A 435 20.66 10.06 -2.58
CA PHE A 435 20.77 9.54 -1.22
C PHE A 435 19.43 9.09 -0.63
N VAL A 436 18.30 9.60 -1.12
CA VAL A 436 16.96 9.23 -0.61
C VAL A 436 16.55 7.83 -1.10
N ARG A 437 17.13 7.30 -2.19
CA ARG A 437 16.92 5.91 -2.65
C ARG A 437 17.73 4.88 -1.86
N ALA A 438 18.70 5.31 -1.04
CA ALA A 438 19.56 4.42 -0.24
C ALA A 438 19.09 4.28 1.22
N PHE A 439 18.09 5.03 1.63
CA PHE A 439 17.42 4.99 2.93
C PHE A 439 15.91 4.86 2.74
#